data_8d1f31bd78c743fa1fc39218e6f5ba95
#
_entry.id   8d1f31bd78c743fa1fc39218e6f5ba95
#
_cell.length_a   1.000
_cell.length_b   1.000
_cell.length_c   1.000
_cell.angle_alpha   90.00
_cell.angle_beta   90.00
_cell.angle_gamma   90.00
#
_symmetry.space_group_name_H-M   'P 1'
#
loop_
_entity.id
_entity.type
_entity.pdbx_description
1 polymer ?
#
loop_
_entity_poly.entity_id
_entity_poly.type
_entity_poly.pdbx_seq_one_letter_code
_entity_poly.pdbx_strand_id
1 'polypeptide(L)'
;MSYDELELDRMGDRRTATFFCISDTDSTYNFLVALAFSQMFNLLCERADNVHGGRLPHHVRVLWDEAANTGQVPNLEKLVAVIRSREISLCLLYQQLAQCKAIYDKNAETILGNMDSVLFFGGREASTIKEISENWLGKAPSPCRPRGAHGASPKVTVRTPNGWGGS
;
A
#
# COMPACT_ATOMS: atom_id res chain seq x y z
N MET A 1 -29.48 -4.71 23.82
CA MET A 1 -28.54 -3.62 23.47
C MET A 1 -27.37 -4.27 22.78
N SER A 2 -27.16 -4.05 21.51
CA SER A 2 -25.93 -4.45 20.83
C SER A 2 -24.83 -3.49 21.27
N TYR A 3 -23.84 -4.00 21.96
CA TYR A 3 -22.66 -3.24 22.35
C TYR A 3 -21.65 -3.37 21.21
N ASP A 4 -21.15 -2.25 20.68
CA ASP A 4 -20.08 -2.24 19.69
C ASP A 4 -18.73 -2.33 20.44
N GLU A 5 -18.13 -3.51 20.44
CA GLU A 5 -16.84 -3.76 21.10
C GLU A 5 -15.65 -3.30 20.25
N LEU A 6 -15.83 -3.17 18.94
CA LEU A 6 -14.72 -2.82 18.04
C LEU A 6 -14.43 -1.31 18.00
N GLU A 7 -15.47 -0.49 18.24
CA GLU A 7 -15.37 0.99 18.23
C GLU A 7 -14.50 1.50 17.05
N LEU A 8 -14.73 0.97 15.83
CA LEU A 8 -13.92 1.28 14.65
C LEU A 8 -13.92 2.78 14.30
N ASP A 9 -15.00 3.46 14.62
CA ASP A 9 -15.17 4.90 14.42
C ASP A 9 -14.27 5.74 15.32
N ARG A 10 -13.82 5.19 16.46
CA ARG A 10 -13.06 5.92 17.49
C ARG A 10 -11.56 5.71 17.44
N MET A 11 -11.06 4.97 16.45
CA MET A 11 -9.63 4.70 16.33
C MET A 11 -8.78 5.97 16.15
N GLY A 12 -9.36 7.02 15.57
CA GLY A 12 -8.69 8.32 15.40
C GLY A 12 -8.84 9.29 16.57
N ASP A 13 -9.71 9.00 17.56
CA ASP A 13 -9.98 9.86 18.71
C ASP A 13 -8.96 9.68 19.82
N ARG A 14 -8.38 8.48 19.93
CA ARG A 14 -7.43 8.10 20.98
C ARG A 14 -6.32 7.21 20.43
N ARG A 15 -5.23 7.12 21.16
CA ARG A 15 -4.13 6.20 20.81
C ARG A 15 -4.59 4.76 21.00
N THR A 16 -4.82 4.08 19.89
CA THR A 16 -5.35 2.72 19.83
C THR A 16 -4.51 1.88 18.87
N ALA A 17 -4.33 0.61 19.16
CA ALA A 17 -3.78 -0.37 18.24
C ALA A 17 -4.79 -1.51 18.09
N THR A 18 -5.21 -1.77 16.85
CA THR A 18 -6.15 -2.84 16.51
C THR A 18 -5.46 -3.83 15.58
N PHE A 19 -5.60 -5.11 15.88
CA PHE A 19 -5.00 -6.19 15.11
C PHE A 19 -6.10 -7.07 14.52
N PHE A 20 -6.09 -7.22 13.19
CA PHE A 20 -6.93 -8.16 12.46
C PHE A 20 -6.09 -9.42 12.17
N CYS A 21 -6.35 -10.49 12.89
CA CYS A 21 -5.69 -11.77 12.67
C CYS A 21 -6.53 -12.61 11.70
N ILE A 22 -5.94 -12.95 10.56
CA ILE A 22 -6.60 -13.67 9.47
C ILE A 22 -5.86 -14.98 9.27
N SER A 23 -6.59 -16.06 8.93
CA SER A 23 -5.98 -17.34 8.57
C SER A 23 -5.38 -17.27 7.16
N ASP A 24 -4.15 -17.75 7.01
CA ASP A 24 -3.48 -17.84 5.69
C ASP A 24 -4.00 -19.02 4.86
N THR A 25 -4.59 -20.03 5.52
CA THR A 25 -5.00 -21.28 4.88
C THR A 25 -6.48 -21.36 4.58
N ASP A 26 -7.32 -20.55 5.23
CA ASP A 26 -8.77 -20.56 5.07
C ASP A 26 -9.26 -19.18 4.60
N SER A 27 -9.64 -19.12 3.31
CA SER A 27 -10.15 -17.90 2.68
C SER A 27 -11.65 -17.66 2.89
N THR A 28 -12.34 -18.58 3.57
CA THR A 28 -13.81 -18.55 3.73
C THR A 28 -14.31 -17.23 4.33
N TYR A 29 -13.52 -16.66 5.26
CA TYR A 29 -13.91 -15.44 6.00
C TYR A 29 -13.21 -14.16 5.51
N ASN A 30 -12.45 -14.22 4.43
CA ASN A 30 -11.72 -13.05 3.92
C ASN A 30 -12.65 -11.88 3.56
N PHE A 31 -13.87 -12.19 3.10
CA PHE A 31 -14.87 -11.15 2.81
C PHE A 31 -15.28 -10.34 4.05
N LEU A 32 -15.28 -10.95 5.25
CA LEU A 32 -15.58 -10.23 6.50
C LEU A 32 -14.50 -9.19 6.80
N VAL A 33 -13.26 -9.52 6.52
CA VAL A 33 -12.14 -8.60 6.72
C VAL A 33 -12.19 -7.47 5.71
N ALA A 34 -12.47 -7.76 4.44
CA ALA A 34 -12.67 -6.74 3.41
C ALA A 34 -13.83 -5.79 3.78
N LEU A 35 -14.91 -6.34 4.33
CA LEU A 35 -16.06 -5.55 4.84
C LEU A 35 -15.64 -4.69 6.04
N ALA A 36 -14.90 -5.25 7.00
CA ALA A 36 -14.43 -4.52 8.17
C ALA A 36 -13.52 -3.35 7.79
N PHE A 37 -12.59 -3.55 6.84
CA PHE A 37 -11.77 -2.45 6.30
C PHE A 37 -12.61 -1.39 5.60
N SER A 38 -13.58 -1.80 4.78
CA SER A 38 -14.48 -0.85 4.11
C SER A 38 -15.25 -0.02 5.12
N GLN A 39 -15.82 -0.65 6.15
CA GLN A 39 -16.54 0.05 7.22
C GLN A 39 -15.62 0.96 8.03
N MET A 40 -14.46 0.47 8.42
CA MET A 40 -13.47 1.25 9.18
C MET A 40 -13.09 2.55 8.45
N PHE A 41 -12.74 2.46 7.18
CA PHE A 41 -12.38 3.66 6.41
C PHE A 41 -13.55 4.64 6.28
N ASN A 42 -14.75 4.15 6.02
CA ASN A 42 -15.94 5.00 5.92
C ASN A 42 -16.25 5.69 7.25
N LEU A 43 -16.26 4.94 8.35
CA LEU A 43 -16.50 5.48 9.69
C LEU A 43 -15.44 6.50 10.11
N LEU A 44 -14.17 6.23 9.84
CA LEU A 44 -13.09 7.20 10.13
C LEU A 44 -13.22 8.47 9.29
N CYS A 45 -13.59 8.36 8.01
CA CYS A 45 -13.84 9.53 7.17
C CYS A 45 -15.04 10.34 7.68
N GLU A 46 -16.16 9.68 7.98
CA GLU A 46 -17.34 10.33 8.55
C GLU A 46 -17.04 11.00 9.90
N ARG A 47 -16.24 10.34 10.74
CA ARG A 47 -15.82 10.90 12.03
C ARG A 47 -14.95 12.14 11.85
N ALA A 48 -13.99 12.09 10.93
CA ALA A 48 -13.17 13.23 10.59
C ALA A 48 -14.03 14.42 10.12
N ASP A 49 -14.96 14.17 9.20
CA ASP A 49 -15.75 15.23 8.59
C ASP A 49 -16.80 15.80 9.55
N ASN A 50 -17.54 14.94 10.27
CA ASN A 50 -18.70 15.38 11.07
C ASN A 50 -18.35 15.82 12.50
N VAL A 51 -17.26 15.29 13.08
CA VAL A 51 -16.91 15.54 14.48
C VAL A 51 -15.67 16.44 14.61
N HIS A 52 -14.67 16.24 13.72
CA HIS A 52 -13.36 16.88 13.87
C HIS A 52 -13.06 17.93 12.80
N GLY A 53 -14.07 18.38 12.05
CA GLY A 53 -13.89 19.45 11.07
C GLY A 53 -13.01 19.09 9.87
N GLY A 54 -13.03 17.82 9.48
CA GLY A 54 -12.35 17.30 8.28
C GLY A 54 -11.04 16.55 8.54
N ARG A 55 -10.58 16.45 9.81
CA ARG A 55 -9.29 15.85 10.12
C ARG A 55 -9.28 15.17 11.49
N LEU A 56 -8.84 13.92 11.55
CA LEU A 56 -8.75 13.20 12.82
C LEU A 56 -7.69 13.80 13.75
N PRO A 57 -7.93 13.81 15.07
CA PRO A 57 -6.97 14.35 16.06
C PRO A 57 -5.72 13.48 16.19
N HIS A 58 -5.80 12.20 15.92
CA HIS A 58 -4.66 11.30 15.87
C HIS A 58 -4.54 10.68 14.49
N HIS A 59 -3.30 10.62 13.99
CA HIS A 59 -3.01 9.98 12.71
C HIS A 59 -3.28 8.47 12.80
N VAL A 60 -4.15 7.97 11.92
CA VAL A 60 -4.44 6.54 11.81
C VAL A 60 -3.58 5.95 10.70
N ARG A 61 -2.70 5.02 11.06
CA ARG A 61 -1.91 4.27 10.10
C ARG A 61 -2.42 2.84 9.98
N VAL A 62 -2.83 2.48 8.79
CA VAL A 62 -3.21 1.10 8.45
C VAL A 62 -2.03 0.41 7.80
N LEU A 63 -1.50 -0.61 8.47
CA LEU A 63 -0.50 -1.52 7.91
C LEU A 63 -1.23 -2.78 7.47
N TRP A 64 -1.26 -3.00 6.18
CA TRP A 64 -1.96 -4.13 5.59
C TRP A 64 -0.95 -5.11 5.04
N ASP A 65 -0.51 -5.99 5.92
CA ASP A 65 0.38 -7.09 5.57
C ASP A 65 -0.40 -8.15 4.77
N GLU A 66 0.20 -8.70 3.73
CA GLU A 66 -0.45 -9.67 2.84
C GLU A 66 -1.80 -9.17 2.29
N ALA A 67 -1.83 -7.95 1.71
CA ALA A 67 -3.06 -7.34 1.21
C ALA A 67 -3.79 -8.22 0.18
N ALA A 68 -3.08 -9.13 -0.48
CA ALA A 68 -3.66 -10.09 -1.41
C ALA A 68 -4.60 -11.11 -0.74
N ASN A 69 -4.37 -11.44 0.53
CA ASN A 69 -5.13 -12.48 1.22
C ASN A 69 -6.51 -12.04 1.69
N THR A 70 -6.76 -10.74 1.80
CA THR A 70 -8.05 -10.23 2.27
C THR A 70 -9.09 -10.09 1.16
N GLY A 71 -8.69 -10.28 -0.09
CA GLY A 71 -9.57 -10.07 -1.24
C GLY A 71 -9.80 -8.59 -1.55
N GLN A 72 -10.82 -8.31 -2.35
CA GLN A 72 -11.13 -6.96 -2.80
C GLN A 72 -11.90 -6.16 -1.74
N VAL A 73 -11.34 -5.04 -1.31
CA VAL A 73 -12.07 -4.05 -0.52
C VAL A 73 -12.86 -3.14 -1.46
N PRO A 74 -14.18 -3.03 -1.30
CA PRO A 74 -15.00 -2.20 -2.18
C PRO A 74 -14.57 -0.73 -2.17
N ASN A 75 -14.50 -0.12 -3.36
CA ASN A 75 -14.17 1.30 -3.56
C ASN A 75 -12.80 1.74 -2.98
N LEU A 76 -11.86 0.84 -2.80
CA LEU A 76 -10.54 1.19 -2.26
C LEU A 76 -9.86 2.28 -3.09
N GLU A 77 -10.03 2.26 -4.42
CA GLU A 77 -9.48 3.26 -5.35
C GLU A 77 -9.98 4.69 -5.05
N LYS A 78 -11.20 4.83 -4.54
CA LYS A 78 -11.76 6.12 -4.12
C LYS A 78 -11.29 6.51 -2.72
N LEU A 79 -11.22 5.52 -1.83
CA LEU A 79 -10.79 5.73 -0.45
C LEU A 79 -9.35 6.25 -0.40
N VAL A 80 -8.41 5.64 -1.13
CA VAL A 80 -7.00 6.05 -1.12
C VAL A 80 -6.79 7.50 -1.60
N ALA A 81 -7.67 8.02 -2.45
CA ALA A 81 -7.62 9.40 -2.92
C ALA A 81 -8.02 10.43 -1.84
N VAL A 82 -8.84 10.03 -0.87
CA VAL A 82 -9.46 10.98 0.09
C VAL A 82 -8.96 10.84 1.52
N ILE A 83 -8.46 9.67 1.93
CA ILE A 83 -8.08 9.40 3.32
C ILE A 83 -6.92 10.27 3.82
N ARG A 84 -6.01 10.67 2.93
CA ARG A 84 -4.84 11.48 3.26
C ARG A 84 -5.22 12.81 3.93
N SER A 85 -6.22 13.51 3.41
CA SER A 85 -6.67 14.79 3.97
C SER A 85 -7.25 14.64 5.39
N ARG A 86 -7.67 13.45 5.76
CA ARG A 86 -8.31 13.11 7.04
C ARG A 86 -7.36 12.53 8.09
N GLU A 87 -6.04 12.63 7.89
CA GLU A 87 -5.01 12.05 8.76
C GLU A 87 -5.03 10.51 8.78
N ILE A 88 -5.36 9.88 7.66
CA ILE A 88 -5.32 8.43 7.52
C ILE A 88 -4.28 8.07 6.46
N SER A 89 -3.38 7.16 6.79
CA SER A 89 -2.41 6.60 5.84
C SER A 89 -2.59 5.09 5.70
N LEU A 90 -2.33 4.60 4.49
CA LEU A 90 -2.43 3.19 4.15
C LEU A 90 -1.09 2.71 3.61
N CYS A 91 -0.62 1.60 4.15
CA CYS A 91 0.54 0.88 3.66
C CYS A 91 0.09 -0.51 3.22
N LEU A 92 0.15 -0.78 1.92
CA LEU A 92 -0.18 -2.06 1.31
C LEU A 92 1.09 -2.85 1.05
N LEU A 93 1.15 -4.08 1.56
CA LEU A 93 2.25 -4.99 1.28
C LEU A 93 1.76 -6.09 0.33
N TYR A 94 2.50 -6.29 -0.73
CA TYR A 94 2.27 -7.33 -1.72
C TYR A 94 3.58 -8.08 -1.97
N GLN A 95 3.49 -9.36 -2.19
CA GLN A 95 4.65 -10.15 -2.64
C GLN A 95 5.00 -9.83 -4.10
N GLN A 96 3.98 -9.50 -4.90
CA GLN A 96 4.10 -9.16 -6.32
C GLN A 96 3.03 -8.13 -6.70
N LEU A 97 3.35 -7.18 -7.56
CA LEU A 97 2.37 -6.21 -8.08
C LEU A 97 1.25 -6.87 -8.89
N ALA A 98 1.53 -8.02 -9.49
CA ALA A 98 0.53 -8.82 -10.19
C ALA A 98 -0.65 -9.22 -9.29
N GLN A 99 -0.44 -9.43 -7.99
CA GLN A 99 -1.51 -9.73 -7.03
C GLN A 99 -2.50 -8.56 -6.90
N CYS A 100 -1.99 -7.33 -6.78
CA CYS A 100 -2.83 -6.14 -6.75
C CYS A 100 -3.67 -6.02 -8.04
N LYS A 101 -3.03 -6.22 -9.21
CA LYS A 101 -3.72 -6.18 -10.51
C LYS A 101 -4.75 -7.28 -10.67
N ALA A 102 -4.49 -8.47 -10.14
CA ALA A 102 -5.46 -9.58 -10.18
C ALA A 102 -6.72 -9.31 -9.33
N ILE A 103 -6.57 -8.60 -8.21
CA ILE A 103 -7.68 -8.30 -7.28
C ILE A 103 -8.49 -7.09 -7.75
N TYR A 104 -7.81 -6.03 -8.18
CA TYR A 104 -8.45 -4.73 -8.46
C TYR A 104 -8.58 -4.41 -9.96
N ASP A 105 -8.05 -5.26 -10.85
CA ASP A 105 -8.09 -5.10 -12.31
C ASP A 105 -7.71 -3.66 -12.73
N LYS A 106 -8.58 -2.96 -13.44
CA LYS A 106 -8.35 -1.58 -13.90
C LYS A 106 -8.16 -0.57 -12.76
N ASN A 107 -8.75 -0.84 -11.59
CA ASN A 107 -8.64 0.04 -10.44
C ASN A 107 -7.27 -0.04 -9.75
N ALA A 108 -6.49 -1.09 -10.02
CA ALA A 108 -5.15 -1.25 -9.46
C ALA A 108 -4.22 -0.08 -9.83
N GLU A 109 -4.29 0.42 -11.07
CA GLU A 109 -3.49 1.57 -11.51
C GLU A 109 -3.85 2.85 -10.74
N THR A 110 -5.14 3.04 -10.46
CA THR A 110 -5.61 4.17 -9.65
C THR A 110 -5.12 4.07 -8.21
N ILE A 111 -5.17 2.87 -7.62
CA ILE A 111 -4.68 2.63 -6.25
C ILE A 111 -3.18 2.92 -6.19
N LEU A 112 -2.39 2.31 -7.08
CA LEU A 112 -0.94 2.49 -7.12
C LEU A 112 -0.53 3.93 -7.42
N GLY A 113 -1.27 4.61 -8.30
CA GLY A 113 -1.03 6.01 -8.67
C GLY A 113 -1.31 7.01 -7.52
N ASN A 114 -2.11 6.63 -6.52
CA ASN A 114 -2.36 7.42 -5.31
C ASN A 114 -1.39 7.12 -4.17
N MET A 115 -0.43 6.19 -4.34
CA MET A 115 0.60 5.92 -3.35
C MET A 115 1.76 6.90 -3.51
N ASP A 116 2.04 7.67 -2.46
CA ASP A 116 3.14 8.66 -2.45
C ASP A 116 4.52 8.01 -2.46
N SER A 117 4.63 6.78 -1.99
CA SER A 117 5.91 6.08 -1.84
C SER A 117 5.76 4.60 -2.20
N VAL A 118 6.72 4.09 -2.94
CA VAL A 118 6.85 2.66 -3.23
C VAL A 118 8.19 2.18 -2.72
N LEU A 119 8.15 1.12 -1.91
CA LEU A 119 9.35 0.48 -1.38
C LEU A 119 9.47 -0.91 -2.00
N PHE A 120 10.56 -1.15 -2.70
CA PHE A 120 10.84 -2.43 -3.32
C PHE A 120 12.08 -3.06 -2.68
N PHE A 121 11.88 -4.21 -2.05
CA PHE A 121 12.94 -4.95 -1.37
C PHE A 121 13.74 -5.90 -2.28
N GLY A 122 13.43 -5.90 -3.57
CA GLY A 122 13.98 -6.84 -4.52
C GLY A 122 13.06 -8.03 -4.76
N GLY A 123 13.36 -8.79 -5.80
CA GLY A 123 12.58 -9.97 -6.19
C GLY A 123 13.06 -10.50 -7.53
N ARG A 124 12.52 -11.65 -7.95
CA ARG A 124 12.84 -12.26 -9.25
C ARG A 124 11.67 -12.22 -10.23
N GLU A 125 10.56 -11.65 -9.81
CA GLU A 125 9.36 -11.58 -10.64
C GLU A 125 9.55 -10.49 -11.71
N ALA A 126 9.61 -10.94 -12.97
CA ALA A 126 10.02 -10.11 -14.11
C ALA A 126 9.06 -8.95 -14.41
N SER A 127 7.75 -9.13 -14.17
CA SER A 127 6.75 -8.10 -14.44
C SER A 127 6.86 -6.94 -13.45
N THR A 128 7.06 -7.23 -12.17
CA THR A 128 7.28 -6.22 -11.13
C THR A 128 8.57 -5.46 -11.37
N ILE A 129 9.67 -6.17 -11.70
CA ILE A 129 10.96 -5.54 -12.01
C ILE A 129 10.84 -4.61 -13.21
N LYS A 130 10.17 -5.06 -14.27
CA LYS A 130 9.95 -4.28 -15.47
C LYS A 130 9.13 -3.02 -15.17
N GLU A 131 8.04 -3.15 -14.45
CA GLU A 131 7.16 -2.03 -14.09
C GLU A 131 7.89 -0.98 -13.26
N ILE A 132 8.64 -1.40 -12.25
CA ILE A 132 9.44 -0.49 -11.43
C ILE A 132 10.51 0.21 -12.28
N SER A 133 11.20 -0.54 -13.13
CA SER A 133 12.24 0.00 -14.00
C SER A 133 11.70 1.02 -15.01
N GLU A 134 10.57 0.72 -15.65
CA GLU A 134 10.04 1.53 -16.74
C GLU A 134 9.20 2.72 -16.24
N ASN A 135 8.38 2.52 -15.22
CA ASN A 135 7.40 3.49 -14.77
C ASN A 135 7.87 4.34 -13.58
N TRP A 136 8.74 3.79 -12.72
CA TRP A 136 9.12 4.47 -11.47
C TRP A 136 10.55 5.02 -11.49
N LEU A 137 11.50 4.32 -12.13
CA LEU A 137 12.88 4.79 -12.23
C LEU A 137 13.14 5.59 -13.50
N GLY A 138 12.21 5.59 -14.45
CA GLY A 138 12.40 6.13 -15.78
C GLY A 138 13.41 5.29 -16.58
N LYS A 139 13.45 5.47 -17.90
CA LYS A 139 14.51 4.90 -18.73
C LYS A 139 15.82 5.57 -18.32
N ALA A 140 16.70 4.84 -17.65
CA ALA A 140 18.06 5.31 -17.47
C ALA A 140 18.60 5.72 -18.86
N PRO A 141 19.19 6.91 -19.04
CA PRO A 141 19.81 7.26 -20.30
C PRO A 141 20.79 6.14 -20.63
N SER A 142 20.65 5.56 -21.82
CA SER A 142 21.52 4.46 -22.26
C SER A 142 22.96 4.87 -22.00
N PRO A 143 23.73 4.15 -21.19
CA PRO A 143 25.14 4.49 -21.01
C PRO A 143 25.75 4.52 -22.39
N CYS A 144 26.37 5.64 -22.76
CA CYS A 144 27.13 5.73 -23.99
C CYS A 144 28.05 4.53 -24.04
N ARG A 145 27.76 3.57 -24.91
CA ARG A 145 28.62 2.40 -25.11
C ARG A 145 29.98 2.91 -25.60
N PRO A 146 31.05 2.77 -24.82
CA PRO A 146 32.37 2.98 -25.39
C PRO A 146 32.55 1.94 -26.48
N ARG A 147 32.87 2.40 -27.69
CA ARG A 147 33.21 1.49 -28.79
C ARG A 147 34.38 0.63 -28.33
N GLY A 148 34.12 -0.66 -28.04
CA GLY A 148 35.20 -1.61 -27.81
C GLY A 148 35.12 -2.51 -26.59
N ALA A 149 34.01 -2.57 -25.82
CA ALA A 149 33.92 -3.50 -24.69
C ALA A 149 33.04 -4.72 -25.04
N HIS A 150 33.67 -5.84 -25.33
CA HIS A 150 33.02 -7.15 -25.35
C HIS A 150 32.80 -7.60 -23.90
N GLY A 151 31.57 -7.89 -23.56
CA GLY A 151 31.21 -8.85 -22.52
C GLY A 151 31.25 -8.40 -21.06
N ALA A 152 30.47 -7.38 -20.64
CA ALA A 152 30.10 -7.23 -19.24
C ALA A 152 28.62 -6.84 -19.14
N SER A 153 27.84 -7.65 -18.43
CA SER A 153 26.46 -7.33 -18.09
C SER A 153 26.40 -6.06 -17.24
N PRO A 154 25.46 -5.14 -17.48
CA PRO A 154 25.36 -3.92 -16.69
C PRO A 154 24.96 -4.26 -15.25
N LYS A 155 25.83 -3.92 -14.30
CA LYS A 155 25.46 -3.90 -12.87
C LYS A 155 24.58 -2.68 -12.63
N VAL A 156 23.32 -2.93 -12.29
CA VAL A 156 22.43 -1.86 -11.82
C VAL A 156 22.86 -1.50 -10.39
N THR A 157 23.46 -0.33 -10.23
CA THR A 157 23.77 0.20 -8.90
C THR A 157 22.62 1.09 -8.47
N VAL A 158 21.81 0.63 -7.55
CA VAL A 158 20.79 1.45 -6.87
C VAL A 158 21.53 2.31 -5.85
N ARG A 159 21.60 3.61 -6.06
CA ARG A 159 22.06 4.56 -5.03
C ARG A 159 20.95 4.77 -4.03
N THR A 160 21.09 4.26 -2.83
CA THR A 160 20.31 4.71 -1.69
C THR A 160 20.79 6.10 -1.28
N PRO A 161 19.91 7.07 -1.03
CA PRO A 161 20.31 8.33 -0.41
C PRO A 161 20.67 8.04 1.05
N ASN A 162 21.89 8.37 1.42
CA ASN A 162 22.58 8.22 2.70
C ASN A 162 23.47 6.98 2.81
N GLY A 163 24.74 7.20 2.47
CA GLY A 163 25.82 6.30 2.79
C GLY A 163 26.04 6.26 4.30
N TRP A 164 25.99 5.07 4.86
CA TRP A 164 26.71 4.76 6.07
C TRP A 164 27.98 4.01 5.63
N GLY A 165 29.09 4.76 5.58
CA GLY A 165 30.41 4.17 5.51
C GLY A 165 30.72 3.56 6.87
N GLY A 166 31.05 2.29 6.86
CA GLY A 166 31.66 1.57 7.96
C GLY A 166 32.89 0.85 7.41
N SER A 167 34.02 1.27 7.90
CA SER A 167 35.36 0.71 7.72
C SER A 167 35.44 -0.77 8.05
#